data_afb7a2af0de2bb52db9dcfd1b0db356a
#
_entry.id   afb7a2af0de2bb52db9dcfd1b0db356a
#
_cell.length_a   1.000
_cell.length_b   1.000
_cell.length_c   1.000
_cell.angle_alpha   90.00
_cell.angle_beta   90.00
_cell.angle_gamma   90.00
#
_symmetry.space_group_name_H-M   'P 1'
#
loop_
_entity.id
_entity.type
_entity.pdbx_description
1 polymer ?
#
loop_
_entity_poly.entity_id
_entity_poly.type
_entity_poly.pdbx_seq_one_letter_code
_entity_poly.pdbx_strand_id
1 'polypeptide(L)'
;MNAKLQLFLTDKGNFSNMRENEFVNDMKSNARKLGVSYGDSELKSWGENFKAMKEVLNDCKIPNDVYIGFEYLVPVGGRIDCVLFGCDKNKGKNMLHIELKQWSNNNVKEYYSGYSFEILNTGYRNERQMAHPCAQAEEYQSHLQNYIAALEDNGINLHGLAYCYNYEAGAENNVLCSESYKGAMRVCPLFCKNEKAELKSYLESLLCGGNGKQVYDCIANSEIRPTKQLKDAAKNMFDGENAEKEFSLVGNQLNAYNAIVGAIKNTNKESEKTVVIVKGGPGTGKSVIAMRLVSGLAKEGFGNVYYSTRSTSLLKGYTELLKKVSYRDSKGCNAIDLLKKNVMIKPAEYGENGIDALIVDEAHRIEKSANNMNDKDKSIQTHLSQTLAMIFCARVSVFFIDDYQSVKRQEIGTSAKIREAAENYNKAIMQANKEYLEKSFNKIDKKIEQKEAALQRAINNGDDEKIRKAQNALNSALREKECGEKWVKDAQPKISKVNIKL
;
A
#
# COMPACT_ATOMS: atom_id res chain seq x y z
N MET A 1 -6.26 12.85 -25.14
CA MET A 1 -6.71 13.95 -24.24
C MET A 1 -5.59 14.20 -23.25
N ASN A 2 -4.93 15.36 -23.34
CA ASN A 2 -3.91 15.73 -22.36
C ASN A 2 -4.63 16.01 -21.03
N ALA A 3 -4.64 15.04 -20.13
CA ALA A 3 -5.16 15.24 -18.79
C ALA A 3 -4.30 16.34 -18.13
N LYS A 4 -4.92 17.38 -17.59
CA LYS A 4 -4.20 18.32 -16.73
C LYS A 4 -3.70 17.53 -15.53
N LEU A 5 -2.38 17.42 -15.40
CA LEU A 5 -1.72 16.62 -14.36
C LEU A 5 -1.59 17.38 -13.03
N GLN A 6 -1.97 18.65 -12.97
CA GLN A 6 -1.81 19.50 -11.78
C GLN A 6 -2.94 20.52 -11.65
N LEU A 7 -3.18 20.96 -10.41
CA LEU A 7 -4.18 22.02 -10.15
C LEU A 7 -3.68 23.42 -10.53
N PHE A 8 -2.38 23.65 -10.47
CA PHE A 8 -1.78 24.92 -10.82
C PHE A 8 -0.47 24.69 -11.59
N LEU A 9 -0.19 25.56 -12.57
CA LEU A 9 1.05 25.58 -13.33
C LEU A 9 1.32 26.97 -13.88
N THR A 10 2.56 27.45 -13.69
CA THR A 10 3.05 28.70 -14.30
C THR A 10 4.58 28.67 -14.39
N ASP A 11 5.17 29.66 -15.02
CA ASP A 11 6.61 29.91 -14.93
C ASP A 11 6.99 30.70 -13.67
N LYS A 12 8.26 30.66 -13.28
CA LYS A 12 8.78 31.34 -12.08
C LYS A 12 8.56 32.86 -12.16
N GLY A 13 8.69 33.48 -13.33
CA GLY A 13 8.51 34.92 -13.49
C GLY A 13 7.09 35.36 -13.11
N ASN A 14 6.08 34.69 -13.60
CA ASN A 14 4.68 34.90 -13.24
C ASN A 14 4.40 34.54 -11.77
N PHE A 15 4.92 33.40 -11.30
CA PHE A 15 4.76 32.96 -9.91
C PHE A 15 5.29 34.01 -8.91
N SER A 16 6.46 34.58 -9.18
CA SER A 16 7.10 35.60 -8.34
C SER A 16 6.26 36.88 -8.20
N ASN A 17 5.47 37.22 -9.22
CA ASN A 17 4.59 38.39 -9.22
C ASN A 17 3.17 38.13 -8.69
N MET A 18 2.77 36.86 -8.61
CA MET A 18 1.41 36.44 -8.21
C MET A 18 1.12 36.72 -6.74
N ARG A 19 -0.13 37.02 -6.41
CA ARG A 19 -0.63 37.15 -5.04
C ARG A 19 -1.22 35.83 -4.55
N GLU A 20 -1.16 35.59 -3.25
CA GLU A 20 -1.72 34.38 -2.62
C GLU A 20 -3.19 34.17 -2.98
N ASN A 21 -4.02 35.21 -2.92
CA ASN A 21 -5.44 35.10 -3.24
C ASN A 21 -5.71 34.69 -4.69
N GLU A 22 -4.91 35.17 -5.63
CA GLU A 22 -4.97 34.79 -7.04
C GLU A 22 -4.63 33.30 -7.20
N PHE A 23 -3.53 32.87 -6.59
CA PHE A 23 -3.12 31.47 -6.58
C PHE A 23 -4.20 30.54 -6.02
N VAL A 24 -4.73 30.84 -4.83
CA VAL A 24 -5.75 30.00 -4.19
C VAL A 24 -7.04 29.96 -5.02
N ASN A 25 -7.43 31.06 -5.66
CA ASN A 25 -8.61 31.11 -6.52
C ASN A 25 -8.43 30.27 -7.79
N ASP A 26 -7.24 30.32 -8.41
CA ASP A 26 -6.89 29.46 -9.56
C ASP A 26 -6.91 27.99 -9.18
N MET A 27 -6.34 27.63 -8.03
CA MET A 27 -6.39 26.27 -7.48
C MET A 27 -7.83 25.79 -7.31
N LYS A 28 -8.71 26.57 -6.67
CA LYS A 28 -10.14 26.25 -6.50
C LYS A 28 -10.85 26.04 -7.84
N SER A 29 -10.60 26.94 -8.80
CA SER A 29 -11.20 26.86 -10.13
C SER A 29 -10.81 25.58 -10.84
N ASN A 30 -9.52 25.24 -10.81
CA ASN A 30 -9.01 24.07 -11.47
C ASN A 30 -9.40 22.75 -10.74
N ALA A 31 -9.45 22.74 -9.41
CA ALA A 31 -9.93 21.60 -8.63
C ALA A 31 -11.38 21.25 -9.02
N ARG A 32 -12.28 22.26 -9.13
CA ARG A 32 -13.66 22.06 -9.61
C ARG A 32 -13.71 21.48 -11.02
N LYS A 33 -12.88 21.99 -11.95
CA LYS A 33 -12.83 21.49 -13.34
C LYS A 33 -12.35 20.04 -13.44
N LEU A 34 -11.47 19.63 -12.52
CA LEU A 34 -10.88 18.28 -12.49
C LEU A 34 -11.65 17.31 -11.57
N GLY A 35 -12.72 17.78 -10.90
CA GLY A 35 -13.49 16.95 -9.97
C GLY A 35 -12.71 16.58 -8.70
N VAL A 36 -11.72 17.38 -8.30
CA VAL A 36 -10.92 17.18 -7.10
C VAL A 36 -11.62 17.84 -5.92
N SER A 37 -11.96 17.06 -4.90
CA SER A 37 -12.53 17.57 -3.65
C SER A 37 -11.45 18.17 -2.75
N TYR A 38 -11.77 19.23 -2.03
CA TYR A 38 -10.89 19.87 -1.07
C TYR A 38 -11.68 20.44 0.11
N GLY A 39 -11.04 20.51 1.29
CA GLY A 39 -11.61 21.10 2.51
C GLY A 39 -10.89 22.41 2.92
N ASP A 40 -11.39 23.06 3.96
CA ASP A 40 -10.81 24.33 4.46
C ASP A 40 -9.35 24.18 4.92
N SER A 41 -8.99 23.03 5.47
CA SER A 41 -7.60 22.72 5.86
C SER A 41 -6.65 22.66 4.66
N GLU A 42 -7.10 22.11 3.54
CA GLU A 42 -6.32 22.07 2.29
C GLU A 42 -6.16 23.47 1.68
N LEU A 43 -7.23 24.27 1.69
CA LEU A 43 -7.16 25.66 1.21
C LEU A 43 -6.10 26.47 1.98
N LYS A 44 -6.08 26.32 3.30
CA LYS A 44 -5.05 26.96 4.14
C LYS A 44 -3.66 26.42 3.79
N SER A 45 -3.53 25.11 3.60
CA SER A 45 -2.26 24.49 3.21
C SER A 45 -1.76 25.03 1.88
N TRP A 46 -2.61 25.18 0.87
CA TRP A 46 -2.22 25.74 -0.42
C TRP A 46 -1.64 27.15 -0.29
N GLY A 47 -2.29 28.03 0.51
CA GLY A 47 -1.78 29.38 0.74
C GLY A 47 -0.41 29.40 1.43
N GLU A 48 -0.22 28.57 2.45
CA GLU A 48 1.05 28.49 3.16
C GLU A 48 2.16 27.86 2.29
N ASN A 49 1.86 26.82 1.52
CA ASN A 49 2.76 26.21 0.55
C ASN A 49 3.20 27.21 -0.53
N PHE A 50 2.26 28.02 -1.01
CA PHE A 50 2.56 29.12 -1.94
C PHE A 50 3.57 30.11 -1.36
N LYS A 51 3.34 30.60 -0.13
CA LYS A 51 4.23 31.56 0.55
C LYS A 51 5.62 30.98 0.72
N ALA A 52 5.71 29.75 1.23
CA ALA A 52 6.98 29.08 1.49
C ALA A 52 7.80 28.92 0.20
N MET A 53 7.19 28.46 -0.88
CA MET A 53 7.87 28.29 -2.16
C MET A 53 8.20 29.63 -2.83
N LYS A 54 7.32 30.63 -2.72
CA LYS A 54 7.57 31.98 -3.26
C LYS A 54 8.78 32.63 -2.59
N GLU A 55 8.91 32.52 -1.27
CA GLU A 55 10.07 33.00 -0.53
C GLU A 55 11.37 32.35 -1.03
N VAL A 56 11.38 31.01 -1.14
CA VAL A 56 12.57 30.29 -1.62
C VAL A 56 12.92 30.66 -3.06
N LEU A 57 11.93 30.66 -3.98
CA LEU A 57 12.17 30.88 -5.41
C LEU A 57 12.54 32.32 -5.77
N ASN A 58 12.04 33.31 -5.04
CA ASN A 58 12.42 34.71 -5.25
C ASN A 58 13.90 34.93 -4.95
N ASP A 59 14.44 34.20 -4.00
CA ASP A 59 15.85 34.30 -3.63
C ASP A 59 16.79 33.39 -4.44
N CYS A 60 16.22 32.44 -5.23
CA CYS A 60 17.00 31.53 -6.07
C CYS A 60 17.48 32.20 -7.37
N LYS A 61 18.73 31.97 -7.72
CA LYS A 61 19.34 32.42 -9.00
C LYS A 61 19.04 31.44 -10.12
N ILE A 62 17.76 31.16 -10.35
CA ILE A 62 17.29 30.35 -11.47
C ILE A 62 16.49 31.20 -12.47
N PRO A 63 16.50 30.85 -13.78
CA PRO A 63 15.79 31.60 -14.80
C PRO A 63 14.28 31.72 -14.57
N ASN A 64 13.67 32.79 -15.10
CA ASN A 64 12.23 33.02 -14.95
C ASN A 64 11.36 32.04 -15.74
N ASP A 65 11.92 31.32 -16.69
CA ASP A 65 11.26 30.30 -17.51
C ASP A 65 11.32 28.87 -16.91
N VAL A 66 11.82 28.70 -15.69
CA VAL A 66 11.60 27.50 -14.89
C VAL A 66 10.10 27.38 -14.59
N TYR A 67 9.50 26.20 -14.79
CA TYR A 67 8.07 25.97 -14.55
C TYR A 67 7.86 25.43 -13.14
N ILE A 68 6.79 25.89 -12.51
CA ILE A 68 6.35 25.44 -11.18
C ILE A 68 4.89 25.01 -11.24
N GLY A 69 4.60 23.83 -10.68
CA GLY A 69 3.24 23.30 -10.53
C GLY A 69 2.94 22.94 -9.09
N PHE A 70 1.66 22.98 -8.72
CA PHE A 70 1.17 22.57 -7.41
C PHE A 70 0.07 21.53 -7.56
N GLU A 71 -0.04 20.66 -6.54
CA GLU A 71 -0.99 19.54 -6.48
C GLU A 71 -0.94 18.70 -7.77
N TYR A 72 0.26 18.18 -8.05
CA TYR A 72 0.49 17.33 -9.22
C TYR A 72 -0.12 15.96 -9.00
N LEU A 73 -1.03 15.56 -9.89
CA LEU A 73 -1.75 14.29 -9.82
C LEU A 73 -0.85 13.16 -10.28
N VAL A 74 -0.48 12.28 -9.38
CA VAL A 74 0.32 11.10 -9.69
C VAL A 74 -0.55 10.05 -10.38
N PRO A 75 -0.13 9.46 -11.51
CA PRO A 75 -0.95 8.53 -12.30
C PRO A 75 -1.51 7.35 -11.53
N VAL A 76 -0.84 6.93 -10.48
CA VAL A 76 -1.19 5.76 -9.65
C VAL A 76 -1.83 6.12 -8.30
N GLY A 77 -2.18 7.38 -8.12
CA GLY A 77 -2.88 7.90 -6.94
C GLY A 77 -1.97 8.71 -6.03
N GLY A 78 -2.56 9.72 -5.42
CA GLY A 78 -1.87 10.71 -4.62
C GLY A 78 -1.67 12.03 -5.36
N ARG A 79 -1.20 13.02 -4.63
CA ARG A 79 -0.91 14.37 -5.13
C ARG A 79 0.40 14.84 -4.52
N ILE A 80 1.27 15.35 -5.35
CA ILE A 80 2.54 15.95 -4.95
C ILE A 80 2.29 17.44 -4.72
N ASP A 81 2.71 17.95 -3.59
CA ASP A 81 2.45 19.34 -3.19
C ASP A 81 3.02 20.34 -4.19
N CYS A 82 4.28 20.17 -4.61
CA CYS A 82 4.94 21.06 -5.56
C CYS A 82 5.86 20.31 -6.52
N VAL A 83 5.92 20.73 -7.78
CA VAL A 83 6.83 20.21 -8.81
C VAL A 83 7.51 21.36 -9.54
N LEU A 84 8.79 21.19 -9.88
CA LEU A 84 9.57 22.12 -10.68
C LEU A 84 10.12 21.42 -11.92
N PHE A 85 10.18 22.16 -13.03
CA PHE A 85 10.70 21.69 -14.31
C PHE A 85 11.71 22.67 -14.85
N GLY A 86 12.86 22.17 -15.26
CA GLY A 86 13.92 23.01 -15.83
C GLY A 86 15.11 22.18 -16.29
N CYS A 87 16.17 22.86 -16.65
CA CYS A 87 17.44 22.25 -17.02
C CYS A 87 18.57 22.70 -16.10
N ASP A 88 19.58 21.86 -15.96
CA ASP A 88 20.86 22.25 -15.33
C ASP A 88 21.76 23.05 -16.31
N LYS A 89 22.94 23.42 -15.84
CA LYS A 89 23.96 24.14 -16.63
C LYS A 89 24.43 23.40 -17.89
N ASN A 90 24.28 22.07 -17.92
CA ASN A 90 24.70 21.21 -19.03
C ASN A 90 23.52 20.88 -19.97
N LYS A 91 22.38 21.56 -19.78
CA LYS A 91 21.11 21.29 -20.49
C LYS A 91 20.48 19.92 -20.18
N GLY A 92 20.91 19.26 -19.11
CA GLY A 92 20.25 18.08 -18.56
C GLY A 92 18.85 18.46 -18.09
N LYS A 93 17.83 17.76 -18.57
CA LYS A 93 16.44 18.01 -18.23
C LYS A 93 16.15 17.43 -16.83
N ASN A 94 15.51 18.22 -15.99
CA ASN A 94 15.20 17.84 -14.61
C ASN A 94 13.73 18.09 -14.31
N MET A 95 13.10 17.10 -13.66
CA MET A 95 11.84 17.20 -12.94
C MET A 95 12.13 17.02 -11.47
N LEU A 96 11.74 17.98 -10.65
CA LEU A 96 11.91 17.94 -9.22
C LEU A 96 10.55 17.94 -8.54
N HIS A 97 10.27 16.98 -7.67
CA HIS A 97 9.08 16.99 -6.83
C HIS A 97 9.43 17.28 -5.38
N ILE A 98 8.56 18.01 -4.72
CA ILE A 98 8.78 18.54 -3.37
C ILE A 98 7.58 18.22 -2.51
N GLU A 99 7.80 17.51 -1.42
CA GLU A 99 6.84 17.33 -0.35
C GLU A 99 6.96 18.48 0.64
N LEU A 100 5.88 19.22 0.86
CA LEU A 100 5.85 20.42 1.70
C LEU A 100 5.16 20.13 3.03
N LYS A 101 5.80 20.48 4.15
CA LYS A 101 5.24 20.29 5.49
C LYS A 101 5.29 21.56 6.32
N GLN A 102 4.13 21.86 6.94
CA GLN A 102 3.99 22.96 7.91
C GLN A 102 4.41 22.57 9.33
N TRP A 103 5.04 21.43 9.50
CA TRP A 103 5.38 20.91 10.81
C TRP A 103 6.42 21.80 11.48
N SER A 104 6.31 21.93 12.80
CA SER A 104 7.26 22.61 13.67
C SER A 104 7.81 21.62 14.70
N ASN A 105 8.92 21.93 15.33
CA ASN A 105 9.57 21.06 16.31
C ASN A 105 8.63 20.63 17.45
N ASN A 106 7.70 21.51 17.86
CA ASN A 106 6.72 21.21 18.92
C ASN A 106 5.61 20.25 18.49
N ASN A 107 5.39 20.07 17.17
CA ASN A 107 4.30 19.27 16.63
C ASN A 107 4.74 17.89 16.17
N VAL A 108 6.03 17.60 16.20
CA VAL A 108 6.60 16.34 15.75
C VAL A 108 7.21 15.62 16.92
N LYS A 109 6.80 14.36 17.12
CA LYS A 109 7.31 13.48 18.16
C LYS A 109 7.71 12.15 17.55
N GLU A 110 8.65 11.47 18.18
CA GLU A 110 8.99 10.11 17.80
C GLU A 110 7.81 9.16 17.97
N TYR A 111 7.71 8.21 17.06
CA TYR A 111 6.75 7.15 17.15
C TYR A 111 7.42 5.87 17.67
N TYR A 112 7.15 5.53 18.91
CA TYR A 112 7.68 4.32 19.53
C TYR A 112 6.78 3.11 19.23
N SER A 113 6.91 2.54 18.05
CA SER A 113 6.35 1.20 17.78
C SER A 113 7.39 0.08 17.93
N GLY A 114 8.64 0.45 18.22
CA GLY A 114 9.78 -0.46 18.24
C GLY A 114 10.26 -0.93 16.86
N TYR A 115 9.57 -0.57 15.77
CA TYR A 115 9.78 -1.22 14.46
C TYR A 115 9.62 -0.32 13.23
N SER A 116 9.27 0.95 13.37
CA SER A 116 9.08 1.83 12.22
C SER A 116 9.80 3.15 12.42
N PHE A 117 10.89 3.34 11.69
CA PHE A 117 11.72 4.54 11.71
C PHE A 117 11.27 5.63 10.73
N GLU A 118 10.10 5.49 10.13
CA GLU A 118 9.59 6.43 9.12
C GLU A 118 8.21 6.97 9.47
N ILE A 119 7.69 6.62 10.63
CA ILE A 119 6.42 7.11 11.15
C ILE A 119 6.68 8.02 12.34
N LEU A 120 6.00 9.14 12.32
CA LEU A 120 6.05 10.17 13.34
C LEU A 120 4.67 10.41 13.91
N ASN A 121 4.62 10.84 15.16
CA ASN A 121 3.42 11.42 15.71
C ASN A 121 3.40 12.91 15.42
N THR A 122 2.31 13.40 14.80
CA THR A 122 2.13 14.82 14.49
C THR A 122 0.82 15.34 15.06
N GLY A 123 0.79 16.62 15.45
CA GLY A 123 -0.41 17.29 15.92
C GLY A 123 -0.34 17.75 17.36
N TYR A 124 -1.11 18.79 17.69
CA TYR A 124 -1.06 19.49 18.99
C TYR A 124 -2.05 18.93 20.02
N ARG A 125 -3.21 18.40 19.58
CA ARG A 125 -4.27 17.86 20.46
C ARG A 125 -4.68 16.44 20.12
N ASN A 126 -4.52 16.05 18.88
CA ASN A 126 -4.79 14.69 18.40
C ASN A 126 -3.56 14.20 17.66
N GLU A 127 -2.73 13.42 18.31
CA GLU A 127 -1.57 12.80 17.68
C GLU A 127 -2.01 11.94 16.49
N ARG A 128 -1.39 12.17 15.34
CA ARG A 128 -1.61 11.38 14.12
C ARG A 128 -0.29 10.73 13.72
N GLN A 129 -0.34 9.48 13.42
CA GLN A 129 0.77 8.77 12.81
C GLN A 129 0.87 9.19 11.34
N MET A 130 1.99 9.76 10.97
CA MET A 130 2.25 10.26 9.63
C MET A 130 3.59 9.73 9.14
N ALA A 131 3.73 9.61 7.82
CA ALA A 131 5.01 9.29 7.20
C ALA A 131 6.04 10.37 7.48
N HIS A 132 7.30 9.96 7.58
CA HIS A 132 8.40 10.90 7.43
C HIS A 132 8.31 11.57 6.05
N PRO A 133 8.48 12.91 5.95
CA PRO A 133 8.29 13.62 4.68
C PRO A 133 9.15 13.08 3.53
N CYS A 134 10.38 12.68 3.82
CA CYS A 134 11.27 12.09 2.81
C CYS A 134 10.80 10.72 2.34
N ALA A 135 10.24 9.89 3.23
CA ALA A 135 9.66 8.60 2.84
C ALA A 135 8.43 8.78 1.94
N GLN A 136 7.61 9.79 2.22
CA GLN A 136 6.49 10.13 1.37
C GLN A 136 6.95 10.64 -0.01
N ALA A 137 7.98 11.48 -0.05
CA ALA A 137 8.59 11.93 -1.30
C ALA A 137 9.16 10.76 -2.11
N GLU A 138 9.84 9.81 -1.47
CA GLU A 138 10.39 8.62 -2.12
C GLU A 138 9.31 7.71 -2.71
N GLU A 139 8.16 7.55 -2.04
CA GLU A 139 7.01 6.83 -2.60
C GLU A 139 6.54 7.47 -3.92
N TYR A 140 6.41 8.79 -3.96
CA TYR A 140 6.05 9.51 -5.19
C TYR A 140 7.12 9.38 -6.27
N GLN A 141 8.40 9.46 -5.91
CA GLN A 141 9.50 9.28 -6.86
C GLN A 141 9.43 7.92 -7.55
N SER A 142 9.23 6.85 -6.79
CA SER A 142 9.08 5.50 -7.32
C SER A 142 7.88 5.39 -8.27
N HIS A 143 6.75 6.00 -7.93
CA HIS A 143 5.57 5.98 -8.79
C HIS A 143 5.79 6.75 -10.10
N LEU A 144 6.38 7.94 -10.05
CA LEU A 144 6.68 8.71 -11.24
C LEU A 144 7.65 7.95 -12.16
N GLN A 145 8.73 7.42 -11.59
CA GLN A 145 9.77 6.70 -12.34
C GLN A 145 9.25 5.44 -13.03
N ASN A 146 8.29 4.75 -12.43
CA ASN A 146 7.75 3.51 -13.00
C ASN A 146 6.66 3.73 -14.05
N TYR A 147 6.02 4.89 -14.11
CA TYR A 147 4.82 5.08 -14.94
C TYR A 147 4.88 6.26 -15.90
N ILE A 148 5.79 7.22 -15.73
CA ILE A 148 5.95 8.32 -16.69
C ILE A 148 7.00 7.96 -17.71
N ALA A 149 6.56 7.56 -18.90
CA ALA A 149 7.46 7.11 -19.96
C ALA A 149 8.46 8.18 -20.40
N ALA A 150 8.09 9.46 -20.35
CA ALA A 150 8.98 10.54 -20.74
C ALA A 150 10.24 10.68 -19.88
N LEU A 151 10.23 10.20 -18.64
CA LEU A 151 11.45 10.18 -17.81
C LEU A 151 12.54 9.34 -18.47
N GLU A 152 12.19 8.17 -19.00
CA GLU A 152 13.09 7.27 -19.71
C GLU A 152 13.28 7.73 -21.16
N ASP A 153 12.19 7.92 -21.92
CA ASP A 153 12.20 8.17 -23.36
C ASP A 153 12.87 9.52 -23.73
N ASN A 154 12.77 10.52 -22.85
CA ASN A 154 13.32 11.87 -23.08
C ASN A 154 14.55 12.19 -22.21
N GLY A 155 15.05 11.22 -21.43
CA GLY A 155 16.21 11.38 -20.57
C GLY A 155 16.02 12.49 -19.53
N ILE A 156 14.86 12.52 -18.87
CA ILE A 156 14.55 13.50 -17.84
C ILE A 156 14.95 12.91 -16.47
N ASN A 157 15.86 13.58 -15.78
CA ASN A 157 16.27 13.19 -14.43
C ASN A 157 15.15 13.54 -13.44
N LEU A 158 14.80 12.59 -12.60
CA LEU A 158 13.80 12.77 -11.56
C LEU A 158 14.48 12.94 -10.19
N HIS A 159 14.13 14.00 -9.48
CA HIS A 159 14.64 14.31 -8.16
C HIS A 159 13.47 14.51 -7.19
N GLY A 160 13.63 14.04 -5.96
CA GLY A 160 12.67 14.27 -4.88
C GLY A 160 13.32 14.93 -3.68
N LEU A 161 12.57 15.75 -2.96
CA LEU A 161 12.98 16.28 -1.67
C LEU A 161 11.77 16.57 -0.78
N ALA A 162 12.02 16.74 0.51
CA ALA A 162 11.04 17.25 1.46
C ALA A 162 11.50 18.61 2.00
N TYR A 163 10.54 19.55 2.13
CA TYR A 163 10.81 20.86 2.74
C TYR A 163 9.85 21.13 3.89
N CYS A 164 10.39 21.10 5.10
CA CYS A 164 9.68 21.38 6.35
C CYS A 164 9.89 22.83 6.76
N TYR A 165 9.13 23.75 6.19
CA TYR A 165 9.41 25.19 6.24
C TYR A 165 9.13 25.88 7.57
N ASN A 166 8.55 25.18 8.55
CA ASN A 166 8.39 25.68 9.93
C ASN A 166 9.23 24.88 10.95
N TYR A 167 10.00 23.90 10.49
CA TYR A 167 10.83 23.04 11.33
C TYR A 167 12.30 23.53 11.30
N GLU A 168 12.95 23.58 12.45
CA GLU A 168 14.36 24.01 12.59
C GLU A 168 15.26 22.80 12.86
N ALA A 169 16.16 22.52 11.95
CA ALA A 169 17.20 21.51 12.14
C ALA A 169 18.18 21.93 13.24
N GLY A 170 18.60 20.97 14.08
CA GLY A 170 19.52 21.24 15.18
C GLY A 170 18.90 21.87 16.43
N ALA A 171 17.59 22.11 16.45
CA ALA A 171 16.87 22.54 17.66
C ALA A 171 16.83 21.43 18.72
N GLU A 172 16.49 21.76 19.96
CA GLU A 172 16.41 20.80 21.08
C GLU A 172 15.52 19.60 20.77
N ASN A 173 14.39 19.80 20.09
CA ASN A 173 13.48 18.75 19.63
C ASN A 173 13.68 18.43 18.15
N ASN A 174 14.85 17.92 17.77
CA ASN A 174 15.21 17.65 16.38
C ASN A 174 14.84 16.24 15.91
N VAL A 175 13.59 15.85 16.08
CA VAL A 175 13.10 14.50 15.79
C VAL A 175 13.27 14.12 14.32
N LEU A 176 12.87 15.02 13.38
CA LEU A 176 12.94 14.73 11.94
C LEU A 176 14.35 14.41 11.44
N CYS A 177 15.37 15.05 12.02
CA CYS A 177 16.76 14.86 11.61
C CYS A 177 17.51 13.85 12.48
N SER A 178 16.81 13.10 13.35
CA SER A 178 17.44 12.14 14.24
C SER A 178 18.03 10.95 13.47
N GLU A 179 18.98 10.27 14.11
CA GLU A 179 19.62 9.05 13.57
C GLU A 179 18.59 7.99 13.15
N SER A 180 17.47 7.90 13.89
CA SER A 180 16.38 6.96 13.64
C SER A 180 15.75 7.13 12.26
N TYR A 181 15.81 8.32 11.65
CA TYR A 181 15.19 8.65 10.36
C TYR A 181 16.18 8.84 9.21
N LYS A 182 17.46 8.58 9.41
CA LYS A 182 18.49 8.70 8.35
C LYS A 182 18.19 7.82 7.13
N GLY A 183 17.53 6.67 7.34
CA GLY A 183 17.09 5.80 6.25
C GLY A 183 16.18 6.52 5.27
N ALA A 184 15.16 7.23 5.77
CA ALA A 184 14.19 7.97 4.98
C ALA A 184 14.81 9.12 4.17
N MET A 185 15.87 9.74 4.68
CA MET A 185 16.54 10.88 4.03
C MET A 185 17.58 10.47 2.97
N ARG A 186 17.77 9.16 2.74
CA ARG A 186 18.85 8.67 1.86
C ARG A 186 18.60 8.99 0.38
N VAL A 187 17.37 8.89 -0.08
CA VAL A 187 16.98 9.07 -1.48
C VAL A 187 16.45 10.48 -1.73
N CYS A 188 15.58 10.96 -0.85
CA CYS A 188 14.99 12.28 -0.93
C CYS A 188 15.51 13.12 0.26
N PRO A 189 16.38 14.13 0.04
CA PRO A 189 16.91 14.94 1.11
C PRO A 189 15.82 15.76 1.81
N LEU A 190 16.02 15.98 3.12
CA LEU A 190 15.22 16.87 3.93
C LEU A 190 15.87 18.26 3.99
N PHE A 191 15.06 19.29 3.83
CA PHE A 191 15.45 20.66 4.12
C PHE A 191 14.48 21.26 5.16
N CYS A 192 15.05 22.01 6.10
CA CYS A 192 14.32 22.67 7.17
C CYS A 192 14.32 24.19 6.99
N LYS A 193 13.57 24.90 7.82
CA LYS A 193 13.44 26.36 7.79
C LYS A 193 14.78 27.11 7.80
N ASN A 194 15.72 26.66 8.64
CA ASN A 194 17.05 27.25 8.76
C ASN A 194 18.06 26.74 7.71
N GLU A 195 17.66 25.85 6.81
CA GLU A 195 18.47 25.29 5.71
C GLU A 195 18.04 25.83 4.34
N LYS A 196 17.44 27.04 4.29
CA LYS A 196 17.00 27.67 3.03
C LYS A 196 18.15 27.93 2.06
N ALA A 197 19.33 28.23 2.54
CA ALA A 197 20.50 28.47 1.69
C ALA A 197 20.93 27.19 0.96
N GLU A 198 20.92 26.07 1.67
CA GLU A 198 21.21 24.74 1.14
C GLU A 198 20.14 24.32 0.13
N LEU A 199 18.86 24.52 0.45
CA LEU A 199 17.74 24.26 -0.47
C LEU A 199 17.89 25.08 -1.76
N LYS A 200 18.18 26.38 -1.66
CA LYS A 200 18.42 27.25 -2.84
C LYS A 200 19.58 26.75 -3.69
N SER A 201 20.70 26.44 -3.06
CA SER A 201 21.88 25.89 -3.78
C SER A 201 21.55 24.58 -4.48
N TYR A 202 20.74 23.72 -3.85
CA TYR A 202 20.27 22.48 -4.47
C TYR A 202 19.39 22.76 -5.68
N LEU A 203 18.39 23.64 -5.58
CA LEU A 203 17.52 24.03 -6.68
C LEU A 203 18.31 24.67 -7.84
N GLU A 204 19.24 25.58 -7.52
CA GLU A 204 20.10 26.25 -8.52
C GLU A 204 20.98 25.24 -9.27
N SER A 205 21.47 24.20 -8.62
CA SER A 205 22.28 23.15 -9.27
C SER A 205 21.53 22.40 -10.35
N LEU A 206 20.20 22.23 -10.18
CA LEU A 206 19.34 21.44 -11.06
C LEU A 206 18.60 22.28 -12.12
N LEU A 207 18.39 23.59 -11.86
CA LEU A 207 17.44 24.40 -12.65
C LEU A 207 18.04 25.66 -13.26
N CYS A 208 19.36 25.91 -13.09
CA CYS A 208 20.02 27.13 -13.57
C CYS A 208 20.03 27.30 -15.09
N GLY A 209 19.74 26.27 -15.86
CA GLY A 209 19.61 26.31 -17.34
C GLY A 209 18.23 26.72 -17.86
N GLY A 210 17.22 26.89 -16.99
CA GLY A 210 15.87 27.29 -17.38
C GLY A 210 15.14 26.26 -18.23
N ASN A 211 14.44 26.72 -19.27
CA ASN A 211 13.74 25.89 -20.27
C ASN A 211 12.65 24.96 -19.68
N GLY A 212 11.97 25.41 -18.62
CA GLY A 212 10.99 24.61 -17.87
C GLY A 212 9.78 24.17 -18.69
N LYS A 213 9.34 25.05 -19.63
CA LYS A 213 8.22 24.72 -20.51
C LYS A 213 8.48 23.48 -21.35
N GLN A 214 9.66 23.38 -21.94
CA GLN A 214 10.00 22.22 -22.78
C GLN A 214 10.04 20.93 -21.97
N VAL A 215 10.61 20.96 -20.77
CA VAL A 215 10.64 19.79 -19.87
C VAL A 215 9.23 19.39 -19.46
N TYR A 216 8.40 20.38 -19.05
CA TYR A 216 7.01 20.15 -18.72
C TYR A 216 6.22 19.56 -19.88
N ASP A 217 6.35 20.11 -21.10
CA ASP A 217 5.65 19.62 -22.28
C ASP A 217 6.00 18.16 -22.59
N CYS A 218 7.24 17.73 -22.38
CA CYS A 218 7.64 16.32 -22.49
C CYS A 218 6.87 15.44 -21.50
N ILE A 219 6.75 15.89 -20.23
CA ILE A 219 6.03 15.14 -19.19
C ILE A 219 4.51 15.15 -19.45
N ALA A 220 3.94 16.31 -19.79
CA ALA A 220 2.50 16.46 -20.02
C ALA A 220 1.99 15.66 -21.25
N ASN A 221 2.84 15.46 -22.23
CA ASN A 221 2.55 14.65 -23.42
C ASN A 221 3.01 13.19 -23.29
N SER A 222 3.59 12.83 -22.15
CA SER A 222 4.03 11.46 -21.89
C SER A 222 2.87 10.48 -21.88
N GLU A 223 3.10 9.30 -22.40
CA GLU A 223 2.23 8.18 -22.08
C GLU A 223 2.40 7.81 -20.60
N ILE A 224 1.27 7.63 -19.93
CA ILE A 224 1.22 6.99 -18.63
C ILE A 224 1.17 5.49 -18.88
N ARG A 225 2.32 4.87 -18.87
CA ARG A 225 2.48 3.43 -19.10
C ARG A 225 3.60 2.89 -18.21
N PRO A 226 3.55 1.62 -17.85
CA PRO A 226 4.71 0.97 -17.26
C PRO A 226 5.92 1.16 -18.17
N THR A 227 7.07 1.50 -17.64
CA THR A 227 8.30 1.73 -18.40
C THR A 227 8.66 0.51 -19.23
N LYS A 228 9.48 0.70 -20.28
CA LYS A 228 9.91 -0.40 -21.12
C LYS A 228 10.64 -1.48 -20.32
N GLN A 229 11.50 -1.07 -19.38
CA GLN A 229 12.20 -1.98 -18.48
C GLN A 229 11.23 -2.84 -17.66
N LEU A 230 10.17 -2.24 -17.10
CA LEU A 230 9.17 -2.97 -16.33
C LEU A 230 8.34 -3.93 -17.21
N LYS A 231 8.08 -3.55 -18.48
CA LYS A 231 7.37 -4.39 -19.47
C LYS A 231 8.19 -5.59 -19.89
N ASP A 232 9.42 -5.33 -20.29
CA ASP A 232 10.34 -6.39 -20.75
C ASP A 232 10.58 -7.37 -19.61
N ALA A 233 10.70 -6.84 -18.40
CA ALA A 233 10.79 -7.58 -17.18
C ALA A 233 9.65 -8.59 -16.97
N ALA A 234 8.44 -8.10 -17.00
CA ALA A 234 7.26 -8.93 -16.75
C ALA A 234 7.05 -9.95 -17.86
N LYS A 235 7.27 -9.55 -19.13
CA LYS A 235 7.15 -10.45 -20.28
C LYS A 235 8.15 -11.60 -20.18
N ASN A 236 9.41 -11.29 -19.93
CA ASN A 236 10.48 -12.28 -19.88
C ASN A 236 10.35 -13.22 -18.67
N MET A 237 9.75 -12.75 -17.58
CA MET A 237 9.44 -13.60 -16.43
C MET A 237 8.50 -14.76 -16.78
N PHE A 238 7.51 -14.54 -17.64
CA PHE A 238 6.49 -15.56 -17.94
C PHE A 238 6.71 -16.27 -19.27
N ASP A 239 7.18 -15.58 -20.33
CA ASP A 239 7.32 -16.14 -21.68
C ASP A 239 8.76 -16.58 -22.02
N GLY A 240 9.79 -16.11 -21.30
CA GLY A 240 11.19 -16.32 -21.68
C GLY A 240 11.74 -17.69 -21.28
N GLU A 241 12.37 -18.40 -22.21
CA GLU A 241 13.21 -19.57 -21.91
C GLU A 241 14.46 -19.18 -21.09
N ASN A 242 14.86 -17.91 -21.13
CA ASN A 242 16.03 -17.33 -20.46
C ASN A 242 15.68 -16.29 -19.37
N ALA A 243 14.55 -16.44 -18.70
CA ALA A 243 14.15 -15.54 -17.61
C ALA A 243 15.23 -15.31 -16.54
N GLU A 244 16.18 -16.26 -16.44
CA GLU A 244 17.32 -16.17 -15.52
C GLU A 244 18.38 -15.14 -15.95
N LYS A 245 18.51 -14.83 -17.23
CA LYS A 245 19.58 -13.96 -17.75
C LYS A 245 19.23 -12.48 -17.77
N GLU A 246 17.95 -12.13 -17.93
CA GLU A 246 17.54 -10.72 -18.10
C GLU A 246 17.20 -9.99 -16.80
N PHE A 247 16.89 -10.74 -15.74
CA PHE A 247 16.83 -10.24 -14.35
C PHE A 247 17.83 -11.03 -13.51
N SER A 248 19.09 -10.74 -13.68
CA SER A 248 20.09 -11.23 -12.73
C SER A 248 19.80 -10.60 -11.36
N LEU A 249 19.10 -11.36 -10.50
CA LEU A 249 19.01 -11.01 -9.10
C LEU A 249 20.44 -10.89 -8.57
N VAL A 250 20.80 -9.72 -8.05
CA VAL A 250 22.18 -9.43 -7.67
C VAL A 250 22.36 -9.77 -6.19
N GLY A 251 23.37 -10.57 -5.87
CA GLY A 251 23.81 -10.81 -4.49
C GLY A 251 22.66 -11.18 -3.53
N ASN A 252 22.29 -10.26 -2.65
CA ASN A 252 21.26 -10.49 -1.62
C ASN A 252 19.86 -10.80 -2.18
N GLN A 253 19.51 -10.31 -3.37
CA GLN A 253 18.23 -10.63 -4.01
C GLN A 253 18.15 -12.11 -4.42
N LEU A 254 19.23 -12.65 -4.99
CA LEU A 254 19.31 -14.06 -5.37
C LEU A 254 19.27 -14.95 -4.12
N ASN A 255 19.98 -14.55 -3.06
CA ASN A 255 19.95 -15.27 -1.79
C ASN A 255 18.54 -15.32 -1.19
N ALA A 256 17.83 -14.18 -1.19
CA ALA A 256 16.44 -14.12 -0.72
C ALA A 256 15.54 -15.02 -1.58
N TYR A 257 15.63 -14.94 -2.91
CA TYR A 257 14.87 -15.77 -3.83
C TYR A 257 15.09 -17.26 -3.55
N ASN A 258 16.34 -17.72 -3.47
CA ASN A 258 16.67 -19.11 -3.23
C ASN A 258 16.20 -19.60 -1.84
N ALA A 259 16.33 -18.76 -0.82
CA ALA A 259 15.86 -19.06 0.53
C ALA A 259 14.32 -19.24 0.57
N ILE A 260 13.59 -18.41 -0.17
CA ILE A 260 12.12 -18.48 -0.26
C ILE A 260 11.71 -19.74 -1.03
N VAL A 261 12.31 -20.00 -2.20
CA VAL A 261 12.03 -21.20 -2.99
C VAL A 261 12.32 -22.46 -2.17
N GLY A 262 13.45 -22.50 -1.45
CA GLY A 262 13.77 -23.58 -0.54
C GLY A 262 12.74 -23.74 0.59
N ALA A 263 12.23 -22.63 1.15
CA ALA A 263 11.18 -22.68 2.16
C ALA A 263 9.88 -23.27 1.60
N ILE A 264 9.49 -22.88 0.39
CA ILE A 264 8.27 -23.38 -0.27
C ILE A 264 8.37 -24.87 -0.58
N LYS A 265 9.52 -25.32 -1.13
CA LYS A 265 9.74 -26.72 -1.48
C LYS A 265 9.82 -27.64 -0.26
N ASN A 266 10.35 -27.13 0.86
CA ASN A 266 10.58 -27.93 2.07
C ASN A 266 9.42 -27.94 3.06
N THR A 267 8.36 -27.17 2.84
CA THR A 267 7.19 -27.14 3.73
C THR A 267 6.29 -28.34 3.45
N ASN A 268 6.05 -29.17 4.47
CA ASN A 268 5.19 -30.36 4.36
C ASN A 268 3.72 -29.95 4.11
N LYS A 269 3.05 -30.64 3.18
CA LYS A 269 1.70 -30.27 2.70
C LYS A 269 0.60 -30.37 3.75
N GLU A 270 0.72 -31.23 4.75
CA GLU A 270 -0.45 -31.62 5.56
C GLU A 270 -0.51 -30.99 6.96
N SER A 271 0.62 -30.60 7.55
CA SER A 271 0.64 -30.16 8.96
C SER A 271 1.52 -28.94 9.24
N GLU A 272 2.17 -28.38 8.24
CA GLU A 272 3.11 -27.28 8.43
C GLU A 272 2.70 -26.05 7.64
N LYS A 273 2.87 -24.90 8.27
CA LYS A 273 2.81 -23.58 7.62
C LYS A 273 4.18 -22.94 7.70
N THR A 274 4.56 -22.22 6.66
CA THR A 274 5.79 -21.43 6.68
C THR A 274 5.46 -19.97 6.39
N VAL A 275 5.88 -19.08 7.29
CA VAL A 275 5.79 -17.64 7.12
C VAL A 275 7.19 -17.10 6.87
N VAL A 276 7.40 -16.50 5.72
CA VAL A 276 8.66 -15.87 5.34
C VAL A 276 8.49 -14.36 5.34
N ILE A 277 9.34 -13.64 6.05
CA ILE A 277 9.32 -12.18 6.13
C ILE A 277 10.57 -11.64 5.45
N VAL A 278 10.41 -10.98 4.32
CA VAL A 278 11.50 -10.41 3.53
C VAL A 278 11.52 -8.90 3.76
N LYS A 279 12.52 -8.44 4.49
CA LYS A 279 12.71 -7.02 4.77
C LYS A 279 13.62 -6.38 3.71
N GLY A 280 13.26 -5.21 3.26
CA GLY A 280 14.10 -4.42 2.37
C GLY A 280 13.58 -3.01 2.23
N GLY A 281 14.50 -2.07 2.09
CA GLY A 281 14.18 -0.67 1.84
C GLY A 281 13.60 -0.43 0.44
N PRO A 282 13.21 0.80 0.13
CA PRO A 282 12.75 1.18 -1.20
C PRO A 282 13.82 0.90 -2.25
N GLY A 283 13.40 0.58 -3.47
CA GLY A 283 14.33 0.32 -4.58
C GLY A 283 15.18 -0.95 -4.48
N THR A 284 15.05 -1.77 -3.42
CA THR A 284 15.83 -3.02 -3.26
C THR A 284 15.38 -4.16 -4.17
N GLY A 285 14.34 -3.95 -4.99
CA GLY A 285 13.84 -4.95 -5.93
C GLY A 285 12.85 -5.96 -5.33
N LYS A 286 12.24 -5.68 -4.16
CA LYS A 286 11.24 -6.56 -3.52
C LYS A 286 10.15 -7.04 -4.49
N SER A 287 9.50 -6.13 -5.20
CA SER A 287 8.44 -6.45 -6.15
C SER A 287 8.94 -7.27 -7.35
N VAL A 288 10.19 -7.08 -7.76
CA VAL A 288 10.82 -7.89 -8.81
C VAL A 288 11.02 -9.33 -8.33
N ILE A 289 11.54 -9.51 -7.11
CA ILE A 289 11.67 -10.84 -6.49
C ILE A 289 10.29 -11.50 -6.34
N ALA A 290 9.28 -10.73 -5.87
CA ALA A 290 7.92 -11.21 -5.69
C ALA A 290 7.30 -11.75 -7.01
N MET A 291 7.40 -10.98 -8.10
CA MET A 291 6.91 -11.39 -9.42
C MET A 291 7.69 -12.59 -9.98
N ARG A 292 9.01 -12.62 -9.79
CA ARG A 292 9.85 -13.74 -10.22
C ARG A 292 9.52 -15.03 -9.46
N LEU A 293 9.20 -14.94 -8.16
CA LEU A 293 8.74 -16.09 -7.39
C LEU A 293 7.43 -16.65 -7.95
N VAL A 294 6.44 -15.78 -8.18
CA VAL A 294 5.15 -16.20 -8.72
C VAL A 294 5.32 -16.87 -10.10
N SER A 295 6.06 -16.23 -11.00
CA SER A 295 6.28 -16.79 -12.35
C SER A 295 7.09 -18.10 -12.32
N GLY A 296 8.14 -18.18 -11.49
CA GLY A 296 8.97 -19.36 -11.37
C GLY A 296 8.22 -20.56 -10.80
N LEU A 297 7.51 -20.34 -9.68
CA LEU A 297 6.70 -21.39 -9.04
C LEU A 297 5.55 -21.87 -9.93
N ALA A 298 4.90 -20.95 -10.63
CA ALA A 298 3.85 -21.30 -11.59
C ALA A 298 4.39 -22.17 -12.74
N LYS A 299 5.59 -21.87 -13.26
CA LYS A 299 6.27 -22.70 -14.28
C LYS A 299 6.71 -24.08 -13.73
N GLU A 300 7.07 -24.17 -12.46
CA GLU A 300 7.42 -25.44 -11.80
C GLU A 300 6.19 -26.31 -11.50
N GLY A 301 4.98 -25.87 -11.86
CA GLY A 301 3.73 -26.64 -11.71
C GLY A 301 3.06 -26.52 -10.34
N PHE A 302 3.43 -25.54 -9.52
CA PHE A 302 2.65 -25.20 -8.32
C PHE A 302 1.29 -24.65 -8.72
N GLY A 303 0.21 -25.36 -8.36
CA GLY A 303 -1.11 -25.12 -8.94
C GLY A 303 -1.86 -23.90 -8.37
N ASN A 304 -1.53 -23.43 -7.16
CA ASN A 304 -2.21 -22.34 -6.48
C ASN A 304 -1.18 -21.37 -5.90
N VAL A 305 -0.50 -20.63 -6.77
CA VAL A 305 0.46 -19.59 -6.39
C VAL A 305 -0.14 -18.25 -6.74
N TYR A 306 -0.18 -17.33 -5.78
CA TYR A 306 -0.75 -16.00 -6.01
C TYR A 306 0.18 -14.89 -5.55
N TYR A 307 0.25 -13.83 -6.37
CA TYR A 307 0.76 -12.52 -6.00
C TYR A 307 -0.39 -11.70 -5.42
N SER A 308 -0.19 -11.13 -4.26
CA SER A 308 -1.20 -10.31 -3.61
C SER A 308 -0.64 -8.96 -3.17
N THR A 309 -1.40 -7.91 -3.38
CA THR A 309 -1.07 -6.56 -2.92
C THR A 309 -2.34 -5.75 -2.65
N ARG A 310 -2.22 -4.75 -1.78
CA ARG A 310 -3.27 -3.76 -1.59
C ARG A 310 -3.24 -2.66 -2.64
N SER A 311 -2.09 -2.41 -3.26
CA SER A 311 -1.92 -1.37 -4.25
C SER A 311 -2.72 -1.67 -5.51
N THR A 312 -3.89 -1.04 -5.65
CA THR A 312 -4.73 -1.16 -6.86
C THR A 312 -3.98 -0.71 -8.12
N SER A 313 -3.10 0.25 -7.96
CA SER A 313 -2.30 0.83 -9.05
C SER A 313 -1.23 -0.13 -9.53
N LEU A 314 -0.50 -0.73 -8.59
CA LEU A 314 0.51 -1.74 -8.87
C LEU A 314 -0.15 -2.96 -9.56
N LEU A 315 -1.30 -3.39 -9.03
CA LEU A 315 -2.06 -4.50 -9.60
C LEU A 315 -2.53 -4.21 -11.03
N LYS A 316 -3.06 -3.01 -11.28
CA LYS A 316 -3.44 -2.57 -12.62
C LYS A 316 -2.24 -2.54 -13.57
N GLY A 317 -1.11 -2.00 -13.11
CA GLY A 317 0.14 -1.98 -13.87
C GLY A 317 0.58 -3.37 -14.29
N TYR A 318 0.64 -4.33 -13.37
CA TYR A 318 0.96 -5.72 -13.69
C TYR A 318 -0.09 -6.39 -14.57
N THR A 319 -1.38 -6.12 -14.36
CA THR A 319 -2.44 -6.64 -15.25
C THR A 319 -2.24 -6.19 -16.69
N GLU A 320 -1.91 -4.91 -16.92
CA GLU A 320 -1.63 -4.41 -18.27
C GLU A 320 -0.37 -5.05 -18.89
N LEU A 321 0.67 -5.28 -18.07
CA LEU A 321 1.88 -5.95 -18.51
C LEU A 321 1.61 -7.40 -18.93
N LEU A 322 0.83 -8.12 -18.14
CA LEU A 322 0.59 -9.55 -18.32
C LEU A 322 -0.51 -9.87 -19.36
N LYS A 323 -1.26 -8.88 -19.87
CA LYS A 323 -2.24 -9.10 -20.96
C LYS A 323 -1.64 -9.69 -22.23
N LYS A 324 -0.36 -9.44 -22.49
CA LYS A 324 0.36 -9.87 -23.70
C LYS A 324 1.21 -11.13 -23.48
N VAL A 325 1.12 -11.71 -22.28
CA VAL A 325 1.87 -12.91 -21.89
C VAL A 325 1.07 -14.14 -22.29
N SER A 326 1.71 -15.09 -22.95
CA SER A 326 1.07 -16.31 -23.47
C SER A 326 0.96 -17.44 -22.43
N TYR A 327 1.47 -17.22 -21.20
CA TYR A 327 1.47 -18.21 -20.14
C TYR A 327 0.06 -18.74 -19.82
N ARG A 328 -0.05 -20.06 -19.73
CA ARG A 328 -1.18 -20.77 -19.14
C ARG A 328 -0.70 -21.93 -18.29
N ASP A 329 -1.27 -22.09 -17.12
CA ASP A 329 -0.98 -23.24 -16.27
C ASP A 329 -1.76 -24.50 -16.72
N SER A 330 -1.53 -25.63 -16.04
CA SER A 330 -2.21 -26.91 -16.31
C SER A 330 -3.73 -26.86 -16.10
N LYS A 331 -4.25 -25.83 -15.39
CA LYS A 331 -5.67 -25.59 -15.15
C LYS A 331 -6.28 -24.60 -16.13
N GLY A 332 -5.49 -24.05 -17.06
CA GLY A 332 -5.90 -23.04 -18.03
C GLY A 332 -5.89 -21.62 -17.50
N CYS A 333 -5.43 -21.37 -16.25
CA CYS A 333 -5.29 -20.03 -15.69
C CYS A 333 -4.16 -19.28 -16.41
N ASN A 334 -4.40 -18.03 -16.74
CA ASN A 334 -3.41 -17.17 -17.34
C ASN A 334 -2.60 -16.40 -16.26
N ALA A 335 -1.53 -15.71 -16.67
CA ALA A 335 -0.69 -14.97 -15.74
C ALA A 335 -1.45 -13.90 -14.91
N ILE A 336 -2.54 -13.33 -15.45
CA ILE A 336 -3.37 -12.34 -14.75
C ILE A 336 -4.15 -12.97 -13.60
N ASP A 337 -4.57 -14.23 -13.75
CA ASP A 337 -5.33 -14.94 -12.73
C ASP A 337 -4.52 -15.19 -11.46
N LEU A 338 -3.18 -15.11 -11.55
CA LEU A 338 -2.27 -15.21 -10.43
C LEU A 338 -2.22 -13.92 -9.58
N LEU A 339 -2.78 -12.81 -10.09
CA LEU A 339 -2.77 -11.52 -9.41
C LEU A 339 -4.04 -11.35 -8.57
N LYS A 340 -3.90 -11.06 -7.27
CA LYS A 340 -5.02 -10.87 -6.34
C LYS A 340 -4.88 -9.56 -5.54
N LYS A 341 -6.00 -8.99 -5.14
CA LYS A 341 -6.00 -7.97 -4.08
C LYS A 341 -5.97 -8.65 -2.72
N ASN A 342 -5.33 -8.04 -1.72
CA ASN A 342 -5.28 -8.57 -0.37
C ASN A 342 -6.68 -8.95 0.19
N VAL A 343 -7.69 -8.13 -0.10
CA VAL A 343 -9.08 -8.36 0.34
C VAL A 343 -9.77 -9.55 -0.34
N MET A 344 -9.18 -10.10 -1.40
CA MET A 344 -9.70 -11.29 -2.11
C MET A 344 -9.17 -12.60 -1.51
N ILE A 345 -8.19 -12.54 -0.62
CA ILE A 345 -7.68 -13.73 0.07
C ILE A 345 -8.57 -13.99 1.28
N LYS A 346 -9.56 -14.85 1.09
CA LYS A 346 -10.61 -15.11 2.08
C LYS A 346 -10.62 -16.58 2.51
N PRO A 347 -10.66 -16.85 3.82
CA PRO A 347 -10.77 -18.21 4.35
C PRO A 347 -11.95 -19.01 3.78
N ALA A 348 -13.10 -18.38 3.54
CA ALA A 348 -14.27 -19.03 2.97
C ALA A 348 -14.08 -19.48 1.51
N GLU A 349 -13.20 -18.80 0.76
CA GLU A 349 -12.94 -19.10 -0.66
C GLU A 349 -11.87 -20.17 -0.81
N TYR A 350 -10.80 -20.05 -0.04
CA TYR A 350 -9.62 -20.92 -0.20
C TYR A 350 -9.57 -22.06 0.82
N GLY A 351 -10.19 -21.91 1.99
CA GLY A 351 -10.01 -22.83 3.11
C GLY A 351 -8.61 -22.79 3.72
N GLU A 352 -8.34 -23.66 4.68
CA GLU A 352 -7.00 -23.78 5.26
C GLU A 352 -6.05 -24.48 4.30
N ASN A 353 -4.88 -23.87 4.04
CA ASN A 353 -3.85 -24.39 3.13
C ASN A 353 -4.30 -24.57 1.66
N GLY A 354 -5.39 -23.93 1.24
CA GLY A 354 -5.87 -24.00 -0.14
C GLY A 354 -4.99 -23.27 -1.16
N ILE A 355 -4.05 -22.46 -0.68
CA ILE A 355 -3.05 -21.75 -1.48
C ILE A 355 -1.69 -22.38 -1.19
N ASP A 356 -0.98 -22.84 -2.22
CA ASP A 356 0.36 -23.41 -2.06
C ASP A 356 1.39 -22.39 -1.62
N ALA A 357 1.42 -21.23 -2.31
CA ALA A 357 2.27 -20.12 -1.94
C ALA A 357 1.57 -18.77 -2.21
N LEU A 358 1.48 -17.95 -1.18
CA LEU A 358 0.95 -16.59 -1.25
C LEU A 358 2.10 -15.60 -1.11
N ILE A 359 2.34 -14.84 -2.16
CA ILE A 359 3.38 -13.81 -2.23
C ILE A 359 2.72 -12.45 -2.01
N VAL A 360 2.91 -11.86 -0.83
CA VAL A 360 2.30 -10.58 -0.45
C VAL A 360 3.31 -9.47 -0.61
N ASP A 361 3.09 -8.60 -1.58
CA ASP A 361 3.92 -7.41 -1.80
C ASP A 361 3.31 -6.20 -1.11
N GLU A 362 4.16 -5.21 -0.75
CA GLU A 362 3.75 -4.04 0.02
C GLU A 362 3.03 -4.44 1.32
N ALA A 363 3.59 -5.42 2.06
CA ALA A 363 2.93 -6.00 3.23
C ALA A 363 2.73 -4.99 4.39
N HIS A 364 3.44 -3.86 4.40
CA HIS A 364 3.18 -2.76 5.31
C HIS A 364 1.78 -2.14 5.14
N ARG A 365 1.12 -2.37 4.00
CA ARG A 365 -0.25 -1.89 3.71
C ARG A 365 -1.36 -2.87 4.10
N ILE A 366 -1.07 -3.95 4.83
CA ILE A 366 -2.06 -4.89 5.35
C ILE A 366 -2.99 -4.19 6.34
N GLU A 367 -4.29 -4.45 6.23
CA GLU A 367 -5.31 -3.85 7.09
C GLU A 367 -5.58 -4.67 8.35
N LYS A 368 -6.16 -4.02 9.36
CA LYS A 368 -6.50 -4.65 10.65
C LYS A 368 -7.52 -5.79 10.50
N SER A 369 -8.44 -5.70 9.55
CA SER A 369 -9.53 -6.67 9.34
C SER A 369 -9.44 -7.31 7.97
N ALA A 370 -9.77 -8.60 7.91
CA ALA A 370 -9.92 -9.34 6.64
C ALA A 370 -11.20 -8.94 5.88
N ASN A 371 -12.13 -8.23 6.51
CA ASN A 371 -13.46 -7.96 5.94
C ASN A 371 -13.59 -6.55 5.38
N ASN A 372 -14.21 -6.44 4.20
CA ASN A 372 -14.92 -5.23 3.80
C ASN A 372 -16.27 -5.15 4.53
N MET A 373 -16.69 -3.95 4.93
CA MET A 373 -17.97 -3.71 5.63
C MET A 373 -19.21 -4.26 4.89
N ASN A 374 -19.09 -4.56 3.61
CA ASN A 374 -20.17 -5.08 2.74
C ASN A 374 -20.13 -6.61 2.58
N ASP A 375 -19.24 -7.33 3.24
CA ASP A 375 -19.18 -8.78 3.10
C ASP A 375 -20.32 -9.44 3.88
N LYS A 376 -21.25 -10.08 3.17
CA LYS A 376 -22.39 -10.82 3.74
C LYS A 376 -21.96 -12.14 4.36
N ASP A 377 -20.73 -12.55 4.16
CA ASP A 377 -20.20 -13.80 4.68
C ASP A 377 -19.95 -13.70 6.20
N LYS A 378 -20.64 -14.52 6.95
CA LYS A 378 -20.63 -14.57 8.41
C LYS A 378 -19.80 -15.72 8.95
N SER A 379 -18.81 -16.16 8.20
CA SER A 379 -17.91 -17.25 8.57
C SER A 379 -16.84 -16.80 9.59
N ILE A 380 -16.00 -17.75 9.99
CA ILE A 380 -14.84 -17.56 10.88
C ILE A 380 -13.93 -16.38 10.48
N GLN A 381 -13.86 -16.06 9.19
CA GLN A 381 -13.06 -14.95 8.65
C GLN A 381 -13.43 -13.58 9.22
N THR A 382 -14.66 -13.40 9.77
CA THR A 382 -15.07 -12.12 10.39
C THR A 382 -14.29 -11.80 11.66
N HIS A 383 -13.60 -12.79 12.24
CA HIS A 383 -12.85 -12.70 13.48
C HIS A 383 -11.33 -12.69 13.27
N LEU A 384 -10.86 -12.91 12.03
CA LEU A 384 -9.44 -12.90 11.71
C LEU A 384 -8.97 -11.52 11.26
N SER A 385 -7.75 -11.15 11.68
CA SER A 385 -7.03 -10.07 11.02
C SER A 385 -6.68 -10.47 9.58
N GLN A 386 -6.44 -9.49 8.70
CA GLN A 386 -6.05 -9.77 7.31
C GLN A 386 -4.78 -10.61 7.23
N THR A 387 -3.79 -10.37 8.10
CA THR A 387 -2.55 -11.17 8.19
C THR A 387 -2.86 -12.62 8.54
N LEU A 388 -3.69 -12.86 9.56
CA LEU A 388 -4.08 -14.22 9.96
C LEU A 388 -4.88 -14.94 8.87
N ALA A 389 -5.77 -14.24 8.19
CA ALA A 389 -6.52 -14.80 7.07
C ALA A 389 -5.58 -15.25 5.93
N MET A 390 -4.57 -14.47 5.61
CA MET A 390 -3.55 -14.82 4.62
C MET A 390 -2.73 -16.04 5.05
N ILE A 391 -2.27 -16.08 6.31
CA ILE A 391 -1.54 -17.22 6.86
C ILE A 391 -2.45 -18.47 6.91
N PHE A 392 -3.73 -18.31 7.21
CA PHE A 392 -4.70 -19.41 7.21
C PHE A 392 -4.86 -20.02 5.81
N CYS A 393 -5.09 -19.18 4.80
CA CYS A 393 -5.36 -19.64 3.43
C CYS A 393 -4.14 -20.29 2.76
N ALA A 394 -2.93 -19.90 3.14
CA ALA A 394 -1.72 -20.35 2.46
C ALA A 394 -0.90 -21.32 3.32
N ARG A 395 -0.32 -22.32 2.63
CA ARG A 395 0.70 -23.20 3.20
C ARG A 395 2.02 -22.47 3.44
N VAL A 396 2.42 -21.66 2.46
CA VAL A 396 3.57 -20.76 2.60
C VAL A 396 3.12 -19.34 2.31
N SER A 397 3.32 -18.43 3.26
CA SER A 397 3.04 -16.99 3.11
C SER A 397 4.35 -16.22 3.11
N VAL A 398 4.63 -15.51 2.03
CA VAL A 398 5.83 -14.69 1.88
C VAL A 398 5.42 -13.22 1.92
N PHE A 399 5.89 -12.48 2.90
CA PHE A 399 5.57 -11.07 3.08
C PHE A 399 6.78 -10.21 2.73
N PHE A 400 6.71 -9.49 1.62
CA PHE A 400 7.67 -8.47 1.28
C PHE A 400 7.28 -7.17 1.96
N ILE A 401 8.13 -6.72 2.87
CA ILE A 401 7.82 -5.58 3.71
C ILE A 401 8.96 -4.57 3.72
N ASP A 402 8.56 -3.32 3.81
CA ASP A 402 9.41 -2.23 4.19
C ASP A 402 8.93 -1.71 5.54
N ASP A 403 9.65 -2.04 6.60
CA ASP A 403 9.31 -1.58 7.95
C ASP A 403 9.46 -0.06 8.08
N TYR A 404 10.06 0.59 7.07
CA TYR A 404 10.34 2.01 7.02
C TYR A 404 9.36 2.81 6.16
N GLN A 405 8.42 2.15 5.47
CA GLN A 405 7.36 2.85 4.74
C GLN A 405 6.16 3.18 5.61
N SER A 406 5.66 4.37 5.41
CA SER A 406 4.50 4.89 6.10
C SER A 406 3.22 4.17 5.75
N VAL A 407 2.43 3.91 6.77
CA VAL A 407 1.12 3.27 6.66
C VAL A 407 0.00 4.24 7.05
N LYS A 408 -1.12 4.16 6.36
CA LYS A 408 -2.35 4.86 6.75
C LYS A 408 -2.86 4.29 8.08
N ARG A 409 -3.63 5.07 8.83
CA ARG A 409 -4.17 4.69 10.16
C ARG A 409 -4.82 3.30 10.23
N GLN A 410 -5.32 2.79 9.11
CA GLN A 410 -5.96 1.46 9.00
C GLN A 410 -4.97 0.35 8.58
N GLU A 411 -3.80 0.71 8.11
CA GLU A 411 -2.75 -0.20 7.66
C GLU A 411 -1.86 -0.52 8.87
N ILE A 412 -1.73 -1.78 9.22
CA ILE A 412 -1.04 -2.21 10.45
C ILE A 412 0.13 -3.15 10.17
N GLY A 413 0.47 -3.34 8.89
CA GLY A 413 1.51 -4.26 8.48
C GLY A 413 2.89 -3.81 8.96
N THR A 414 3.45 -4.51 9.95
CA THR A 414 4.85 -4.43 10.33
C THR A 414 5.41 -5.83 10.42
N SER A 415 6.71 -5.99 10.22
CA SER A 415 7.34 -7.31 10.33
C SER A 415 7.11 -7.96 11.71
N ALA A 416 7.07 -7.15 12.77
CA ALA A 416 6.77 -7.61 14.12
C ALA A 416 5.35 -8.13 14.25
N LYS A 417 4.34 -7.41 13.73
CA LYS A 417 2.95 -7.87 13.77
C LYS A 417 2.71 -9.09 12.90
N ILE A 418 3.40 -9.21 11.77
CA ILE A 418 3.34 -10.43 10.95
C ILE A 418 3.93 -11.60 11.72
N ARG A 419 5.07 -11.39 12.39
CA ARG A 419 5.69 -12.40 13.27
C ARG A 419 4.78 -12.78 14.42
N GLU A 420 4.24 -11.80 15.15
CA GLU A 420 3.30 -12.02 16.25
C GLU A 420 2.07 -12.82 15.80
N ALA A 421 1.51 -12.50 14.64
CA ALA A 421 0.40 -13.24 14.05
C ALA A 421 0.77 -14.69 13.74
N ALA A 422 1.97 -14.94 13.23
CA ALA A 422 2.48 -16.29 12.95
C ALA A 422 2.74 -17.08 14.23
N GLU A 423 3.38 -16.48 15.24
CA GLU A 423 3.67 -17.10 16.54
C GLU A 423 2.40 -17.48 17.30
N ASN A 424 1.40 -16.61 17.23
CA ASN A 424 0.11 -16.82 17.90
C ASN A 424 -0.94 -17.50 17.01
N TYR A 425 -0.57 -18.03 15.82
CA TYR A 425 -1.50 -18.54 14.82
C TYR A 425 -2.53 -19.50 15.42
N ASN A 426 -2.11 -20.60 16.06
CA ASN A 426 -3.01 -21.61 16.60
C ASN A 426 -3.95 -21.03 17.67
N LYS A 427 -3.42 -20.20 18.59
CA LYS A 427 -4.22 -19.53 19.62
C LYS A 427 -5.27 -18.60 19.00
N ALA A 428 -4.89 -17.83 17.97
CA ALA A 428 -5.79 -16.90 17.31
C ALA A 428 -6.89 -17.62 16.51
N ILE A 429 -6.57 -18.74 15.86
CA ILE A 429 -7.57 -19.55 15.15
C ILE A 429 -8.53 -20.21 16.15
N MET A 430 -8.03 -20.75 17.26
CA MET A 430 -8.89 -21.29 18.32
C MET A 430 -9.84 -20.22 18.90
N GLN A 431 -9.34 -19.02 19.15
CA GLN A 431 -10.15 -17.92 19.66
C GLN A 431 -11.21 -17.46 18.64
N ALA A 432 -10.84 -17.33 17.38
CA ALA A 432 -11.78 -16.97 16.32
C ALA A 432 -12.88 -18.02 16.12
N ASN A 433 -12.52 -19.31 16.20
CA ASN A 433 -13.47 -20.41 16.18
C ASN A 433 -14.46 -20.32 17.35
N LYS A 434 -13.94 -20.11 18.56
CA LYS A 434 -14.76 -19.95 19.77
C LYS A 434 -15.75 -18.78 19.63
N GLU A 435 -15.28 -17.60 19.22
CA GLU A 435 -16.14 -16.43 19.02
C GLU A 435 -17.21 -16.65 17.93
N TYR A 436 -16.84 -17.33 16.84
CA TYR A 436 -17.79 -17.68 15.79
C TYR A 436 -18.87 -18.60 16.31
N LEU A 437 -18.51 -19.63 17.08
CA LEU A 437 -19.42 -20.59 17.66
C LEU A 437 -20.35 -19.93 18.69
N GLU A 438 -19.82 -19.13 19.61
CA GLU A 438 -20.62 -18.38 20.57
C GLU A 438 -21.67 -17.50 19.89
N LYS A 439 -21.28 -16.77 18.84
CA LYS A 439 -22.23 -15.95 18.08
C LYS A 439 -23.25 -16.79 17.33
N SER A 440 -22.85 -17.94 16.81
CA SER A 440 -23.75 -18.86 16.10
C SER A 440 -24.77 -19.48 17.04
N PHE A 441 -24.33 -19.94 18.22
CA PHE A 441 -25.21 -20.46 19.26
C PHE A 441 -26.17 -19.38 19.77
N ASN A 442 -25.73 -18.19 20.04
CA ASN A 442 -26.60 -17.08 20.47
C ASN A 442 -27.71 -16.77 19.44
N LYS A 443 -27.47 -16.98 18.13
CA LYS A 443 -28.51 -16.84 17.11
C LYS A 443 -29.49 -18.00 17.11
N ILE A 444 -28.98 -19.22 17.29
CA ILE A 444 -29.81 -20.42 17.38
C ILE A 444 -30.68 -20.34 18.63
N ASP A 445 -30.13 -19.93 19.78
CA ASP A 445 -30.89 -19.75 21.02
C ASP A 445 -32.00 -18.72 20.87
N LYS A 446 -31.71 -17.53 20.30
CA LYS A 446 -32.77 -16.55 19.96
C LYS A 446 -33.82 -17.08 19.01
N LYS A 447 -33.44 -17.93 18.05
CA LYS A 447 -34.38 -18.59 17.14
C LYS A 447 -35.26 -19.58 17.88
N ILE A 448 -34.70 -20.35 18.84
CA ILE A 448 -35.45 -21.26 19.70
C ILE A 448 -36.44 -20.47 20.56
N GLU A 449 -36.02 -19.43 21.29
CA GLU A 449 -36.89 -18.56 22.07
C GLU A 449 -38.07 -18.00 21.26
N GLN A 450 -37.81 -17.55 20.02
CA GLN A 450 -38.85 -17.06 19.12
C GLN A 450 -39.86 -18.19 18.71
N LYS A 451 -39.36 -19.41 18.52
CA LYS A 451 -40.22 -20.57 18.16
C LYS A 451 -41.01 -21.07 19.37
N GLU A 452 -40.44 -21.05 20.58
CA GLU A 452 -41.14 -21.34 21.82
C GLU A 452 -42.26 -20.32 22.07
N ALA A 453 -42.00 -19.03 21.91
CA ALA A 453 -43.02 -17.99 22.02
C ALA A 453 -44.11 -18.12 20.96
N ALA A 454 -43.80 -18.55 19.74
CA ALA A 454 -44.76 -18.80 18.70
C ALA A 454 -45.63 -20.04 19.03
N LEU A 455 -45.03 -21.09 19.56
CA LEU A 455 -45.75 -22.29 20.03
C LEU A 455 -46.74 -21.95 21.14
N GLN A 456 -46.27 -21.19 22.17
CA GLN A 456 -47.11 -20.78 23.28
C GLN A 456 -48.30 -19.92 22.80
N ARG A 457 -48.10 -19.03 21.86
CA ARG A 457 -49.20 -18.25 21.26
C ARG A 457 -50.21 -19.15 20.52
N ALA A 458 -49.75 -20.19 19.78
CA ALA A 458 -50.59 -21.12 19.08
C ALA A 458 -51.42 -21.95 20.04
N ILE A 459 -50.82 -22.42 21.19
CA ILE A 459 -51.50 -23.14 22.25
C ILE A 459 -52.60 -22.26 22.88
N ASN A 460 -52.29 -21.02 23.22
CA ASN A 460 -53.24 -20.08 23.79
C ASN A 460 -54.45 -19.77 22.88
N ASN A 461 -54.25 -19.89 21.58
CA ASN A 461 -55.28 -19.65 20.59
C ASN A 461 -56.12 -20.93 20.24
N GLY A 462 -55.71 -22.10 20.75
CA GLY A 462 -56.42 -23.36 20.56
C GLY A 462 -56.51 -23.89 19.11
N ASP A 463 -55.54 -23.54 18.26
CA ASP A 463 -55.49 -23.91 16.85
C ASP A 463 -54.51 -25.08 16.64
N ASP A 464 -55.04 -26.29 16.60
CA ASP A 464 -54.29 -27.55 16.51
C ASP A 464 -53.32 -27.59 15.29
N GLU A 465 -53.68 -27.03 14.16
CA GLU A 465 -52.81 -27.01 12.98
C GLU A 465 -51.62 -26.08 13.17
N LYS A 466 -51.85 -24.91 13.78
CA LYS A 466 -50.77 -23.97 14.11
C LYS A 466 -49.87 -24.50 15.22
N ILE A 467 -50.42 -25.19 16.23
CA ILE A 467 -49.66 -25.85 17.26
C ILE A 467 -48.70 -26.88 16.65
N ARG A 468 -49.20 -27.75 15.77
CA ARG A 468 -48.37 -28.76 15.08
C ARG A 468 -47.28 -28.13 14.23
N LYS A 469 -47.56 -27.04 13.48
CA LYS A 469 -46.57 -26.32 12.66
C LYS A 469 -45.49 -25.65 13.54
N ALA A 470 -45.90 -25.02 14.62
CA ALA A 470 -44.98 -24.35 15.55
C ALA A 470 -44.06 -25.36 16.28
N GLN A 471 -44.64 -26.51 16.70
CA GLN A 471 -43.85 -27.59 17.32
C GLN A 471 -42.83 -28.20 16.36
N ASN A 472 -43.17 -28.42 15.11
CA ASN A 472 -42.22 -28.89 14.10
C ASN A 472 -41.10 -27.87 13.84
N ALA A 473 -41.40 -26.57 13.82
CA ALA A 473 -40.42 -25.50 13.67
C ALA A 473 -39.45 -25.39 14.87
N LEU A 474 -39.97 -25.61 16.10
CA LEU A 474 -39.17 -25.66 17.31
C LEU A 474 -38.24 -26.89 17.32
N ASN A 475 -38.78 -28.08 17.02
CA ASN A 475 -38.00 -29.31 16.92
C ASN A 475 -36.86 -29.21 15.89
N SER A 476 -37.13 -28.53 14.75
CA SER A 476 -36.09 -28.26 13.73
C SER A 476 -34.99 -27.37 14.26
N ALA A 477 -35.28 -26.31 15.03
CA ALA A 477 -34.32 -25.43 15.61
C ALA A 477 -33.49 -26.11 16.73
N LEU A 478 -34.09 -26.96 17.54
CA LEU A 478 -33.41 -27.78 18.55
C LEU A 478 -32.43 -28.77 17.93
N ARG A 479 -32.83 -29.46 16.82
CA ARG A 479 -31.92 -30.32 16.07
C ARG A 479 -30.73 -29.55 15.47
N GLU A 480 -30.98 -28.35 14.96
CA GLU A 480 -29.89 -27.46 14.47
C GLU A 480 -28.88 -27.17 15.56
N LYS A 481 -29.32 -26.93 16.81
CA LYS A 481 -28.46 -26.74 17.96
C LYS A 481 -27.65 -28.00 18.32
N GLU A 482 -28.31 -29.15 18.41
CA GLU A 482 -27.65 -30.44 18.71
C GLU A 482 -26.58 -30.80 17.66
N CYS A 483 -26.89 -30.60 16.36
CA CYS A 483 -25.94 -30.82 15.28
C CYS A 483 -24.74 -29.87 15.40
N GLY A 484 -24.97 -28.60 15.76
CA GLY A 484 -23.91 -27.62 16.00
C GLY A 484 -23.01 -28.02 17.17
N GLU A 485 -23.58 -28.46 18.30
CA GLU A 485 -22.84 -28.93 19.48
C GLU A 485 -22.00 -30.17 19.18
N LYS A 486 -22.54 -31.12 18.40
CA LYS A 486 -21.80 -32.30 17.97
C LYS A 486 -20.62 -31.92 17.06
N TRP A 487 -20.87 -31.02 16.10
CA TRP A 487 -19.82 -30.52 15.21
C TRP A 487 -18.70 -29.83 15.97
N VAL A 488 -19.01 -29.06 17.03
CA VAL A 488 -18.00 -28.41 17.92
C VAL A 488 -17.15 -29.45 18.63
N LYS A 489 -17.72 -30.55 19.08
CA LYS A 489 -16.96 -31.64 19.73
C LYS A 489 -16.02 -32.35 18.77
N ASP A 490 -16.47 -32.53 17.52
CA ASP A 490 -15.72 -33.28 16.50
C ASP A 490 -14.71 -32.42 15.75
N ALA A 491 -14.93 -31.09 15.68
CA ALA A 491 -14.05 -30.12 15.00
C ALA A 491 -13.01 -29.53 15.94
N GLN A 492 -12.17 -30.36 16.54
CA GLN A 492 -10.94 -29.83 17.17
C GLN A 492 -10.02 -29.26 16.07
N PRO A 493 -9.61 -27.98 16.13
CA PRO A 493 -8.73 -27.42 15.12
C PRO A 493 -7.41 -28.18 15.14
N LYS A 494 -6.98 -28.64 13.97
CA LYS A 494 -5.64 -29.25 13.80
C LYS A 494 -4.61 -28.19 14.16
N ILE A 495 -3.73 -28.52 15.10
CA ILE A 495 -2.61 -27.66 15.47
C ILE A 495 -1.60 -27.70 14.33
N SER A 496 -1.38 -26.58 13.68
CA SER A 496 -0.37 -26.44 12.62
C SER A 496 0.99 -26.08 13.23
N LYS A 497 2.05 -26.73 12.78
CA LYS A 497 3.41 -26.28 13.06
C LYS A 497 3.72 -25.08 12.19
N VAL A 498 3.92 -23.90 12.79
CA VAL A 498 4.24 -22.67 12.07
C VAL A 498 5.74 -22.41 12.16
N ASN A 499 6.40 -22.43 11.00
CA ASN A 499 7.82 -22.11 10.86
C ASN A 499 7.95 -20.66 10.40
N ILE A 500 8.77 -19.87 11.09
CA ILE A 500 9.01 -18.45 10.74
C ILE A 500 10.43 -18.32 10.24
N LYS A 501 10.60 -17.72 9.06
CA LYS A 501 11.89 -17.40 8.44
C LYS A 501 11.99 -15.90 8.20
N LEU A 502 13.15 -15.32 8.44
CA LEU A 502 13.46 -13.90 8.30
C LEU A 502 14.43 -13.67 7.15
#